data_c94d7a708b5a609c6097c475865d018d
#
_entry.id   c94d7a708b5a609c6097c475865d018d
#
_cell.length_a   1.000
_cell.length_b   1.000
_cell.length_c   1.000
_cell.angle_alpha   90.00
_cell.angle_beta   90.00
_cell.angle_gamma   90.00
#
_symmetry.space_group_name_H-M   'P 1'
#
loop_
_entity.id
_entity.type
_entity.pdbx_description
1 polymer ?
#
loop_
_entity_poly.entity_id
_entity_poly.type
_entity_poly.pdbx_seq_one_letter_code
_entity_poly.pdbx_strand_id
1 'polypeptide(L)'
;MDELAGEFAVGVIEGDIATDLDAAKLGGRGAQISLLNTGNGFGGECHLDAPMVNRALQGLDLARLDLVIIENVGNLVCPAEFDVGEHAKAMVYSVTEGDDKPLKYPVMFRAVDVVLLNKIDLVPYLEVDVDSYVARVREVNPTATILPVSARTGVGMADWFDWLRQFVVGSAT
;
A
#
# COMPACT_ATOMS: atom_id res chain seq x y z
N MET A 1 -7.34 -6.13 7.01
CA MET A 1 -8.25 -5.37 7.89
C MET A 1 -8.68 -6.20 9.10
N ASP A 2 -9.20 -7.42 8.92
CA ASP A 2 -9.73 -8.21 10.04
C ASP A 2 -8.71 -8.44 11.17
N GLU A 3 -7.44 -8.67 10.85
CA GLU A 3 -6.35 -8.81 11.83
C GLU A 3 -6.01 -7.50 12.56
N LEU A 4 -6.11 -6.37 11.87
CA LEU A 4 -5.79 -5.06 12.45
C LEU A 4 -6.95 -4.45 13.23
N ALA A 5 -8.19 -4.70 12.82
CA ALA A 5 -9.39 -4.09 13.42
C ALA A 5 -9.62 -4.47 14.90
N GLY A 6 -8.96 -5.53 15.39
CA GLY A 6 -8.98 -5.91 16.80
C GLY A 6 -7.92 -5.22 17.66
N GLU A 7 -6.91 -4.60 17.02
CA GLU A 7 -5.77 -3.99 17.70
C GLU A 7 -5.71 -2.48 17.50
N PHE A 8 -6.09 -1.98 16.33
CA PHE A 8 -6.00 -0.57 15.93
C PHE A 8 -7.32 -0.05 15.40
N ALA A 9 -7.61 1.20 15.74
CA ALA A 9 -8.65 1.98 15.06
C ALA A 9 -8.08 2.49 13.72
N VAL A 10 -8.58 1.95 12.60
CA VAL A 10 -8.02 2.20 11.27
C VAL A 10 -8.93 3.10 10.45
N GLY A 11 -8.35 4.15 9.84
CA GLY A 11 -8.94 4.92 8.77
C GLY A 11 -8.37 4.49 7.42
N VAL A 12 -9.18 4.55 6.36
CA VAL A 12 -8.75 4.27 5.00
C VAL A 12 -9.17 5.42 4.09
N ILE A 13 -8.21 5.96 3.34
CA ILE A 13 -8.45 6.86 2.23
C ILE A 13 -8.22 6.05 0.96
N GLU A 14 -9.25 5.91 0.13
CA GLU A 14 -9.22 5.16 -1.10
C GLU A 14 -9.25 6.11 -2.30
N GLY A 15 -8.22 6.03 -3.15
CA GLY A 15 -8.03 6.88 -4.32
C GLY A 15 -8.40 6.23 -5.65
N ASP A 16 -9.22 5.19 -5.66
CA ASP A 16 -9.62 4.53 -6.89
C ASP A 16 -10.71 5.32 -7.63
N ILE A 17 -10.57 5.31 -8.94
CA ILE A 17 -11.33 6.17 -9.86
C ILE A 17 -12.80 5.74 -10.02
N ALA A 18 -13.16 4.50 -9.73
CA ALA A 18 -14.29 3.94 -10.43
C ALA A 18 -15.42 3.34 -9.60
N THR A 19 -15.23 2.84 -8.39
CA THR A 19 -16.32 2.11 -7.73
C THR A 19 -16.24 2.12 -6.20
N ASP A 20 -17.41 2.23 -5.56
CA ASP A 20 -17.64 2.04 -4.11
C ASP A 20 -17.51 0.56 -3.68
N LEU A 21 -17.08 -0.34 -4.58
CA LEU A 21 -17.10 -1.79 -4.31
C LEU A 21 -16.09 -2.20 -3.24
N ASP A 22 -14.92 -1.58 -3.22
CA ASP A 22 -13.89 -1.89 -2.23
C ASP A 22 -14.21 -1.20 -0.89
N ALA A 23 -14.73 0.01 -0.92
CA ALA A 23 -15.28 0.68 0.26
C ALA A 23 -16.40 -0.14 0.93
N ALA A 24 -17.30 -0.73 0.13
CA ALA A 24 -18.35 -1.60 0.67
C ALA A 24 -17.80 -2.86 1.35
N LYS A 25 -16.68 -3.41 0.88
CA LYS A 25 -15.98 -4.53 1.52
C LYS A 25 -15.32 -4.13 2.85
N LEU A 26 -14.82 -2.90 2.95
CA LEU A 26 -14.15 -2.37 4.13
C LEU A 26 -15.15 -1.88 5.20
N GLY A 27 -16.28 -1.31 4.80
CA GLY A 27 -17.27 -0.68 5.68
C GLY A 27 -17.91 -1.61 6.71
N GLY A 28 -17.87 -2.93 6.51
CA GLY A 28 -18.33 -3.93 7.48
C GLY A 28 -17.27 -4.36 8.51
N ARG A 29 -16.04 -3.80 8.46
CA ARG A 29 -14.88 -4.27 9.20
C ARG A 29 -14.34 -3.27 10.24
N GLY A 30 -15.15 -2.28 10.60
CA GLY A 30 -14.85 -1.32 11.67
C GLY A 30 -13.89 -0.19 11.30
N ALA A 31 -13.49 -0.06 10.03
CA ALA A 31 -12.68 1.05 9.56
C ALA A 31 -13.53 2.29 9.25
N GLN A 32 -13.00 3.49 9.51
CA GLN A 32 -13.52 4.72 8.92
C GLN A 32 -13.01 4.83 7.48
N ILE A 33 -13.88 5.14 6.51
CA ILE A 33 -13.52 5.19 5.09
C ILE A 33 -13.82 6.56 4.52
N SER A 34 -12.84 7.13 3.81
CA SER A 34 -13.00 8.33 3.01
C SER A 34 -12.64 8.03 1.56
N LEU A 35 -13.59 8.25 0.65
CA LEU A 35 -13.42 8.00 -0.78
C LEU A 35 -12.97 9.28 -1.48
N LEU A 36 -11.93 9.18 -2.29
CA LEU A 36 -11.51 10.22 -3.22
C LEU A 36 -11.85 9.78 -4.65
N ASN A 37 -12.84 10.44 -5.23
CA ASN A 37 -13.16 10.23 -6.65
C ASN A 37 -12.20 11.06 -7.51
N THR A 38 -11.25 10.41 -8.14
CA THR A 38 -10.29 11.03 -9.07
C THR A 38 -10.84 11.15 -10.49
N GLY A 39 -12.05 10.65 -10.77
CA GLY A 39 -12.67 10.59 -12.09
C GLY A 39 -13.39 11.86 -12.57
N ASN A 40 -13.52 12.91 -11.76
CA ASN A 40 -14.31 14.11 -12.08
C ASN A 40 -13.57 15.18 -12.90
N GLY A 41 -12.46 14.86 -13.56
CA GLY A 41 -11.70 15.76 -14.43
C GLY A 41 -11.47 15.18 -15.82
N PHE A 42 -11.15 16.03 -16.79
CA PHE A 42 -10.68 15.63 -18.11
C PHE A 42 -9.37 14.83 -17.96
N GLY A 43 -9.44 13.49 -18.02
CA GLY A 43 -8.28 12.62 -18.05
C GLY A 43 -8.01 11.80 -16.78
N GLY A 44 -8.77 11.96 -15.69
CA GLY A 44 -8.53 11.25 -14.41
C GLY A 44 -7.14 11.57 -13.80
N GLU A 45 -7.07 11.73 -12.48
CA GLU A 45 -5.77 11.90 -11.82
C GLU A 45 -5.06 10.54 -11.74
N CYS A 46 -3.78 10.50 -12.13
CA CYS A 46 -2.96 9.28 -12.07
C CYS A 46 -2.28 9.06 -10.72
N HIS A 47 -2.55 9.92 -9.73
CA HIS A 47 -2.03 9.85 -8.37
C HIS A 47 -2.91 10.70 -7.44
N LEU A 48 -2.75 10.49 -6.13
CA LEU A 48 -3.26 11.41 -5.11
C LEU A 48 -2.20 12.46 -4.80
N ASP A 49 -2.63 13.72 -4.62
CA ASP A 49 -1.79 14.80 -4.14
C ASP A 49 -2.11 15.16 -2.67
N ALA A 50 -1.24 15.93 -2.03
CA ALA A 50 -1.42 16.34 -0.64
C ALA A 50 -2.71 17.15 -0.40
N PRO A 51 -3.17 18.08 -1.26
CA PRO A 51 -4.47 18.71 -1.15
C PRO A 51 -5.66 17.75 -1.19
N MET A 52 -5.60 16.70 -2.02
CA MET A 52 -6.65 15.67 -2.09
C MET A 52 -6.71 14.86 -0.80
N VAL A 53 -5.57 14.38 -0.32
CA VAL A 53 -5.46 13.63 0.94
C VAL A 53 -5.92 14.49 2.12
N ASN A 54 -5.51 15.76 2.20
CA ASN A 54 -5.96 16.67 3.25
C ASN A 54 -7.49 16.84 3.29
N ARG A 55 -8.14 16.91 2.14
CA ARG A 55 -9.62 16.95 2.09
C ARG A 55 -10.25 15.66 2.58
N ALA A 56 -9.68 14.51 2.21
CA ALA A 56 -10.18 13.21 2.64
C ALA A 56 -10.02 13.01 4.15
N LEU A 57 -8.91 13.46 4.74
CA LEU A 57 -8.65 13.41 6.17
C LEU A 57 -9.71 14.15 6.99
N GLN A 58 -10.31 15.23 6.45
CA GLN A 58 -11.40 15.95 7.12
C GLN A 58 -12.69 15.13 7.28
N GLY A 59 -12.85 14.06 6.50
CA GLY A 59 -13.96 13.11 6.61
C GLY A 59 -13.75 12.03 7.66
N LEU A 60 -12.57 11.99 8.32
CA LEU A 60 -12.19 11.00 9.32
C LEU A 60 -12.10 11.64 10.71
N ASP A 61 -12.50 10.91 11.74
CA ASP A 61 -12.29 11.30 13.14
C ASP A 61 -10.87 10.90 13.58
N LEU A 62 -9.89 11.70 13.19
CA LEU A 62 -8.46 11.42 13.40
C LEU A 62 -8.10 11.26 14.87
N ALA A 63 -8.85 11.88 15.80
CA ALA A 63 -8.60 11.77 17.23
C ALA A 63 -8.87 10.35 17.78
N ARG A 64 -9.60 9.53 17.01
CA ARG A 64 -9.95 8.16 17.36
C ARG A 64 -9.24 7.11 16.52
N LEU A 65 -8.30 7.51 15.66
CA LEU A 65 -7.58 6.60 14.78
C LEU A 65 -6.14 6.43 15.25
N ASP A 66 -5.68 5.21 15.22
CA ASP A 66 -4.28 4.83 15.47
C ASP A 66 -3.48 4.78 14.18
N LEU A 67 -4.14 4.46 13.07
CA LEU A 67 -3.52 4.28 11.75
C LEU A 67 -4.44 4.80 10.64
N VAL A 68 -3.87 5.54 9.69
CA VAL A 68 -4.54 5.88 8.43
C VAL A 68 -3.79 5.22 7.28
N ILE A 69 -4.49 4.42 6.49
CA ILE A 69 -3.97 3.82 5.26
C ILE A 69 -4.47 4.63 4.07
N ILE A 70 -3.54 5.11 3.24
CA ILE A 70 -3.86 5.83 2.01
C ILE A 70 -3.57 4.89 0.85
N GLU A 71 -4.62 4.43 0.17
CA GLU A 71 -4.49 3.68 -1.08
C GLU A 71 -4.40 4.66 -2.26
N ASN A 72 -3.25 4.70 -2.88
CA ASN A 72 -3.02 5.54 -4.05
C ASN A 72 -3.48 4.83 -5.33
N VAL A 73 -3.63 5.59 -6.41
CA VAL A 73 -3.92 5.03 -7.74
C VAL A 73 -2.81 4.06 -8.15
N GLY A 74 -3.17 2.93 -8.76
CA GLY A 74 -2.24 1.88 -9.20
C GLY A 74 -1.32 2.35 -10.33
N ASN A 75 -0.25 3.09 -10.00
CA ASN A 75 0.70 3.67 -10.93
C ASN A 75 2.12 3.62 -10.36
N LEU A 76 3.11 3.17 -11.17
CA LEU A 76 4.51 3.06 -10.76
C LEU A 76 5.37 4.31 -11.05
N VAL A 77 4.78 5.39 -11.56
CA VAL A 77 5.50 6.62 -11.93
C VAL A 77 5.07 7.78 -11.06
N CYS A 78 3.83 8.25 -11.23
CA CYS A 78 3.38 9.46 -10.58
C CYS A 78 3.44 9.42 -9.05
N PRO A 79 2.95 8.39 -8.34
CA PRO A 79 2.97 8.37 -6.87
C PRO A 79 4.38 8.38 -6.25
N ALA A 80 5.42 8.08 -7.06
CA ALA A 80 6.80 8.12 -6.58
C ALA A 80 7.31 9.54 -6.33
N GLU A 81 6.79 10.52 -7.05
CA GLU A 81 7.26 11.90 -7.04
C GLU A 81 6.44 12.81 -6.10
N PHE A 82 5.31 12.31 -5.58
CA PHE A 82 4.41 13.08 -4.73
C PHE A 82 4.43 12.57 -3.29
N ASP A 83 4.78 13.49 -2.40
CA ASP A 83 4.64 13.33 -0.95
C ASP A 83 3.23 13.80 -0.55
N VAL A 84 2.46 12.94 0.06
CA VAL A 84 1.11 13.23 0.56
C VAL A 84 1.08 13.44 2.08
N GLY A 85 2.25 13.46 2.73
CA GLY A 85 2.42 13.59 4.18
C GLY A 85 2.39 12.26 4.91
N GLU A 86 2.62 11.16 4.21
CA GLU A 86 2.71 9.83 4.80
C GLU A 86 3.96 9.66 5.66
N HIS A 87 3.87 8.90 6.75
CA HIS A 87 5.02 8.54 7.58
C HIS A 87 5.85 7.41 6.96
N ALA A 88 5.23 6.55 6.17
CA ALA A 88 5.90 5.50 5.42
C ALA A 88 5.14 5.16 4.15
N LYS A 89 5.89 4.68 3.16
CA LYS A 89 5.37 4.29 1.85
C LYS A 89 5.54 2.79 1.65
N ALA A 90 4.42 2.08 1.48
CA ALA A 90 4.38 0.66 1.18
C ALA A 90 4.02 0.44 -0.29
N MET A 91 4.71 -0.49 -0.93
CA MET A 91 4.40 -0.92 -2.29
C MET A 91 3.90 -2.36 -2.28
N VAL A 92 2.80 -2.61 -3.00
CA VAL A 92 2.38 -3.98 -3.34
C VAL A 92 2.88 -4.30 -4.73
N TYR A 93 3.76 -5.30 -4.83
CA TYR A 93 4.40 -5.76 -6.05
C TYR A 93 4.12 -7.25 -6.24
N SER A 94 3.54 -7.64 -7.37
CA SER A 94 3.12 -9.03 -7.59
C SER A 94 4.17 -9.85 -8.34
N VAL A 95 4.37 -11.11 -7.96
CA VAL A 95 5.21 -12.07 -8.71
C VAL A 95 4.75 -12.29 -10.16
N THR A 96 3.54 -11.86 -10.51
CA THR A 96 3.00 -11.95 -11.88
C THR A 96 3.42 -10.80 -12.78
N GLU A 97 4.15 -9.80 -12.24
CA GLU A 97 4.50 -8.58 -12.98
C GLU A 97 5.88 -8.62 -13.64
N GLY A 98 6.67 -9.66 -13.35
CA GLY A 98 8.06 -9.81 -13.81
C GLY A 98 9.08 -9.19 -12.85
N ASP A 99 10.25 -9.80 -12.72
CA ASP A 99 11.32 -9.41 -11.79
C ASP A 99 12.10 -8.18 -12.24
N ASP A 100 11.88 -7.71 -13.47
CA ASP A 100 12.55 -6.56 -14.06
C ASP A 100 11.93 -5.19 -13.74
N LYS A 101 10.74 -5.18 -13.10
CA LYS A 101 10.04 -3.94 -12.71
C LYS A 101 10.91 -2.98 -11.87
N PRO A 102 11.66 -3.42 -10.86
CA PRO A 102 12.51 -2.51 -10.09
C PRO A 102 13.53 -1.75 -10.95
N LEU A 103 14.09 -2.41 -11.97
CA LEU A 103 15.04 -1.79 -12.89
C LEU A 103 14.37 -0.85 -13.90
N LYS A 104 13.12 -1.12 -14.26
CA LYS A 104 12.33 -0.28 -15.18
C LYS A 104 11.76 0.97 -14.49
N TYR A 105 11.39 0.87 -13.20
CA TYR A 105 10.76 1.94 -12.42
C TYR A 105 11.53 2.27 -11.14
N PRO A 106 12.85 2.55 -11.23
CA PRO A 106 13.72 2.66 -10.06
C PRO A 106 13.32 3.78 -9.10
N VAL A 107 12.68 4.85 -9.59
CA VAL A 107 12.25 5.98 -8.76
C VAL A 107 11.23 5.50 -7.73
N MET A 108 10.21 4.76 -8.16
CA MET A 108 9.18 4.23 -7.27
C MET A 108 9.76 3.25 -6.24
N PHE A 109 10.61 2.31 -6.67
CA PHE A 109 11.22 1.35 -5.75
C PHE A 109 12.19 1.99 -4.75
N ARG A 110 12.81 3.12 -5.07
CA ARG A 110 13.65 3.88 -4.12
C ARG A 110 12.84 4.67 -3.10
N ALA A 111 11.61 5.04 -3.45
CA ALA A 111 10.77 5.89 -2.62
C ALA A 111 10.01 5.14 -1.53
N VAL A 112 10.07 3.80 -1.49
CA VAL A 112 9.29 2.99 -0.56
C VAL A 112 10.13 2.45 0.59
N ASP A 113 9.50 2.32 1.77
CA ASP A 113 10.09 1.77 2.97
C ASP A 113 9.93 0.24 3.04
N VAL A 114 8.82 -0.26 2.47
CA VAL A 114 8.51 -1.68 2.44
C VAL A 114 7.92 -2.09 1.09
N VAL A 115 8.32 -3.26 0.62
CA VAL A 115 7.78 -3.93 -0.58
C VAL A 115 7.10 -5.23 -0.15
N LEU A 116 5.80 -5.32 -0.35
CA LEU A 116 5.04 -6.55 -0.23
C LEU A 116 5.11 -7.29 -1.57
N LEU A 117 5.99 -8.30 -1.68
CA LEU A 117 6.05 -9.17 -2.86
C LEU A 117 4.89 -10.16 -2.79
N ASN A 118 3.78 -9.79 -3.40
CA ASN A 118 2.50 -10.47 -3.25
C ASN A 118 2.28 -11.58 -4.26
N LYS A 119 1.28 -12.41 -3.98
CA LYS A 119 0.83 -13.56 -4.77
C LYS A 119 1.86 -14.68 -4.85
N ILE A 120 2.68 -14.88 -3.80
CA ILE A 120 3.66 -15.98 -3.77
C ILE A 120 3.02 -17.37 -3.83
N ASP A 121 1.72 -17.48 -3.54
CA ASP A 121 0.93 -18.70 -3.76
C ASP A 121 0.88 -19.15 -5.23
N LEU A 122 1.17 -18.24 -6.17
CA LEU A 122 1.22 -18.55 -7.60
C LEU A 122 2.60 -19.06 -8.06
N VAL A 123 3.65 -18.89 -7.27
CA VAL A 123 5.02 -19.30 -7.62
C VAL A 123 5.11 -20.76 -8.12
N PRO A 124 4.42 -21.75 -7.51
CA PRO A 124 4.46 -23.13 -8.00
C PRO A 124 3.89 -23.33 -9.42
N TYR A 125 3.15 -22.34 -9.93
CA TYR A 125 2.49 -22.40 -11.25
C TYR A 125 3.15 -21.47 -12.28
N LEU A 126 4.21 -20.76 -11.87
CA LEU A 126 4.92 -19.79 -12.70
C LEU A 126 6.39 -20.21 -12.78
N GLU A 127 7.05 -19.90 -13.89
CA GLU A 127 8.50 -20.05 -14.05
C GLU A 127 9.21 -18.83 -13.47
N VAL A 128 9.07 -18.61 -12.14
CA VAL A 128 9.63 -17.46 -11.44
C VAL A 128 10.36 -17.87 -10.17
N ASP A 129 11.37 -17.12 -9.82
CA ASP A 129 12.18 -17.29 -8.61
C ASP A 129 12.02 -16.06 -7.70
N VAL A 130 11.49 -16.27 -6.49
CA VAL A 130 11.28 -15.21 -5.48
C VAL A 130 12.59 -14.52 -5.11
N ASP A 131 13.70 -15.26 -5.05
CA ASP A 131 15.00 -14.69 -4.71
C ASP A 131 15.50 -13.71 -5.79
N SER A 132 15.15 -13.94 -7.05
CA SER A 132 15.41 -13.01 -8.15
C SER A 132 14.68 -11.67 -7.94
N TYR A 133 13.39 -11.70 -7.57
CA TYR A 133 12.63 -10.48 -7.25
C TYR A 133 13.25 -9.70 -6.10
N VAL A 134 13.58 -10.41 -5.02
CA VAL A 134 14.23 -9.81 -3.83
C VAL A 134 15.58 -9.17 -4.21
N ALA A 135 16.40 -9.86 -5.00
CA ALA A 135 17.70 -9.34 -5.46
C ALA A 135 17.53 -8.06 -6.29
N ARG A 136 16.56 -8.03 -7.21
CA ARG A 136 16.29 -6.84 -8.05
C ARG A 136 15.78 -5.65 -7.24
N VAL A 137 14.92 -5.88 -6.27
CA VAL A 137 14.48 -4.79 -5.37
C VAL A 137 15.68 -4.26 -4.58
N ARG A 138 16.52 -5.13 -4.01
CA ARG A 138 17.70 -4.74 -3.23
C ARG A 138 18.78 -4.01 -4.05
N GLU A 139 18.89 -4.32 -5.33
CA GLU A 139 19.79 -3.61 -6.25
C GLU A 139 19.42 -2.13 -6.37
N VAL A 140 18.11 -1.83 -6.33
CA VAL A 140 17.57 -0.46 -6.48
C VAL A 140 17.38 0.23 -5.13
N ASN A 141 16.91 -0.50 -4.12
CA ASN A 141 16.68 -0.03 -2.76
C ASN A 141 17.18 -1.04 -1.72
N PRO A 142 18.45 -0.91 -1.30
CA PRO A 142 19.06 -1.83 -0.34
C PRO A 142 18.48 -1.74 1.08
N THR A 143 17.75 -0.68 1.40
CA THR A 143 17.22 -0.40 2.74
C THR A 143 15.76 -0.81 2.91
N ALA A 144 15.01 -1.01 1.82
CA ALA A 144 13.62 -1.39 1.90
C ALA A 144 13.45 -2.76 2.60
N THR A 145 12.46 -2.86 3.46
CA THR A 145 11.97 -4.14 3.96
C THR A 145 11.25 -4.87 2.82
N ILE A 146 11.58 -6.14 2.56
CA ILE A 146 10.93 -6.92 1.51
C ILE A 146 10.25 -8.11 2.15
N LEU A 147 8.94 -8.21 1.98
CA LEU A 147 8.07 -9.19 2.59
C LEU A 147 7.38 -10.04 1.50
N PRO A 148 7.84 -11.28 1.26
CA PRO A 148 7.12 -12.21 0.40
C PRO A 148 5.81 -12.64 1.08
N VAL A 149 4.68 -12.35 0.44
CA VAL A 149 3.34 -12.54 1.03
C VAL A 149 2.35 -13.13 0.01
N SER A 150 1.30 -13.72 0.53
CA SER A 150 0.07 -13.98 -0.21
C SER A 150 -1.12 -13.43 0.57
N ALA A 151 -1.67 -12.32 0.12
CA ALA A 151 -2.88 -11.75 0.70
C ALA A 151 -4.09 -12.71 0.58
N ARG A 152 -4.05 -13.64 -0.39
CA ARG A 152 -5.11 -14.63 -0.60
C ARG A 152 -5.08 -15.74 0.43
N THR A 153 -3.89 -16.29 0.75
CA THR A 153 -3.74 -17.45 1.62
C THR A 153 -3.32 -17.10 3.05
N GLY A 154 -2.90 -15.84 3.28
CA GLY A 154 -2.37 -15.37 4.55
C GLY A 154 -0.88 -15.68 4.78
N VAL A 155 -0.23 -16.41 3.89
CA VAL A 155 1.21 -16.73 4.01
C VAL A 155 2.03 -15.42 4.01
N GLY A 156 2.95 -15.28 4.99
CA GLY A 156 3.83 -14.11 5.14
C GLY A 156 3.13 -12.84 5.65
N MET A 157 1.78 -12.84 5.81
CA MET A 157 1.05 -11.64 6.25
C MET A 157 1.34 -11.26 7.70
N ALA A 158 1.78 -12.20 8.55
CA ALA A 158 2.17 -11.90 9.92
C ALA A 158 3.33 -10.89 9.97
N ASP A 159 4.34 -11.05 9.12
CA ASP A 159 5.50 -10.14 9.06
C ASP A 159 5.08 -8.72 8.65
N TRP A 160 4.08 -8.61 7.77
CA TRP A 160 3.48 -7.32 7.41
C TRP A 160 2.76 -6.66 8.60
N PHE A 161 1.98 -7.43 9.34
CA PHE A 161 1.29 -6.89 10.53
C PHE A 161 2.29 -6.51 11.62
N ASP A 162 3.36 -7.29 11.82
CA ASP A 162 4.43 -6.95 12.76
C ASP A 162 5.18 -5.68 12.35
N TRP A 163 5.42 -5.48 11.06
CA TRP A 163 6.00 -4.25 10.55
C TRP A 163 5.10 -3.04 10.85
N LEU A 164 3.78 -3.15 10.61
CA LEU A 164 2.82 -2.10 10.94
C LEU A 164 2.77 -1.80 12.43
N ARG A 165 2.78 -2.81 13.28
CA ARG A 165 2.78 -2.64 14.75
C ARG A 165 3.99 -1.85 15.23
N GLN A 166 5.17 -2.17 14.75
CA GLN A 166 6.40 -1.45 15.10
C GLN A 166 6.33 0.01 14.68
N PHE A 167 5.75 0.26 13.53
CA PHE A 167 5.61 1.60 12.98
C PHE A 167 4.63 2.46 13.78
N VAL A 168 3.45 1.95 14.11
CA VAL A 168 2.44 2.66 14.92
C VAL A 168 2.96 2.95 16.32
N VAL A 169 3.59 1.97 16.98
CA VAL A 169 4.15 2.14 18.33
C VAL A 169 5.33 3.12 18.34
N GLY A 170 6.19 3.08 17.33
CA GLY A 170 7.35 3.98 17.21
C GLY A 170 6.98 5.44 16.94
N SER A 171 5.81 5.71 16.39
CA SER A 171 5.32 7.06 16.09
C SER A 171 4.65 7.74 17.31
N ALA A 172 4.40 7.00 18.39
CA ALA A 172 3.75 7.50 19.61
C ALA A 172 4.74 8.09 20.66
N THR A 173 6.04 8.11 20.35
CA THR A 173 7.12 8.68 21.20
C THR A 173 7.66 9.95 20.61
#